data_938bda82a14c976997f3ddf7b965a92e
#
_entry.id   938bda82a14c976997f3ddf7b965a92e
#
_cell.length_a   1.000
_cell.length_b   1.000
_cell.length_c   1.000
_cell.angle_alpha   90.00
_cell.angle_beta   90.00
_cell.angle_gamma   90.00
#
_symmetry.space_group_name_H-M   'P 1'
#
loop_
_entity.id
_entity.type
_entity.pdbx_description
1 polymer ?
#
loop_
_entity_poly.entity_id
_entity_poly.type
_entity_poly.pdbx_seq_one_letter_code
_entity_poly.pdbx_strand_id
1 'polypeptide(L)'
;KRTDYPGKEIARLVQNKWDKNFINEINIVIGDEWYAGNLSYHLYSRPKWILNLNNKTFKVGINEGVVYTGNPEILKKVCPGVFGTIKPVGYCMIGQK
;
A
#
# COMPACT_ATOMS: atom_id res chain seq x y z
N LYS A 1 18.91 9.60 -6.55
CA LYS A 1 18.67 10.65 -5.57
C LYS A 1 17.28 10.56 -4.99
N ARG A 2 17.15 10.94 -3.74
CA ARG A 2 15.87 10.89 -3.06
C ARG A 2 14.87 11.86 -3.66
N THR A 3 15.35 12.99 -4.14
CA THR A 3 14.50 13.99 -4.77
C THR A 3 13.93 13.52 -6.11
N ASP A 4 14.53 12.46 -6.67
CA ASP A 4 14.07 11.91 -7.94
C ASP A 4 13.05 10.79 -7.77
N TYR A 5 12.72 10.45 -6.54
CA TYR A 5 11.77 9.38 -6.28
C TYR A 5 10.38 9.77 -6.81
N PRO A 6 9.78 8.95 -7.69
CA PRO A 6 8.51 9.31 -8.32
C PRO A 6 7.30 8.98 -7.45
N GLY A 7 7.25 9.58 -6.25
CA GLY A 7 6.19 9.28 -5.28
C GLY A 7 4.79 9.56 -5.79
N LYS A 8 4.64 10.65 -6.50
CA LYS A 8 3.34 11.05 -7.05
C LYS A 8 2.82 10.05 -8.08
N GLU A 9 3.73 9.62 -8.96
CA GLU A 9 3.37 8.66 -10.00
C GLU A 9 3.05 7.31 -9.41
N ILE A 10 3.82 6.89 -8.41
CA ILE A 10 3.57 5.62 -7.74
C ILE A 10 2.21 5.65 -7.05
N ALA A 11 1.88 6.75 -6.37
CA ALA A 11 0.58 6.89 -5.73
C ALA A 11 -0.55 6.81 -6.75
N ARG A 12 -0.35 7.41 -7.92
CA ARG A 12 -1.35 7.35 -8.99
C ARG A 12 -1.56 5.92 -9.46
N LEU A 13 -0.49 5.18 -9.64
CA LEU A 13 -0.57 3.79 -10.08
C LEU A 13 -1.26 2.91 -9.04
N VAL A 14 -0.92 3.11 -7.77
CA VAL A 14 -1.54 2.37 -6.67
C VAL A 14 -3.03 2.70 -6.60
N GLN A 15 -3.37 3.97 -6.70
CA GLN A 15 -4.76 4.39 -6.63
C GLN A 15 -5.57 3.81 -7.80
N ASN A 16 -5.01 3.82 -9.00
CA ASN A 16 -5.69 3.26 -10.16
C ASN A 16 -5.98 1.77 -9.99
N LYS A 17 -5.02 1.04 -9.47
CA LYS A 17 -5.22 -0.39 -9.22
C LYS A 17 -6.23 -0.61 -8.11
N TRP A 18 -6.19 0.22 -7.07
CA TRP A 18 -7.15 0.17 -5.99
C TRP A 18 -8.57 0.36 -6.51
N ASP A 19 -8.76 1.39 -7.32
CA ASP A 19 -10.09 1.73 -7.83
C ASP A 19 -10.70 0.65 -8.70
N LYS A 20 -9.86 -0.16 -9.34
CA LYS A 20 -10.34 -1.27 -10.16
C LYS A 20 -10.83 -2.44 -9.34
N ASN A 21 -10.43 -2.53 -8.09
CA ASN A 21 -10.68 -3.69 -7.25
C ASN A 21 -11.58 -3.41 -6.06
N PHE A 22 -11.62 -2.17 -5.59
CA PHE A 22 -12.32 -1.86 -4.34
C PHE A 22 -13.16 -0.61 -4.48
N ILE A 23 -14.18 -0.50 -3.61
CA ILE A 23 -15.10 0.64 -3.63
C ILE A 23 -14.85 1.63 -2.50
N ASN A 24 -14.11 1.24 -1.46
CA ASN A 24 -13.82 2.14 -0.34
C ASN A 24 -12.48 2.86 -0.56
N GLU A 25 -12.21 3.83 0.29
CA GLU A 25 -10.96 4.58 0.22
C GLU A 25 -9.83 3.84 0.91
N ILE A 26 -8.60 4.21 0.51
CA ILE A 26 -7.41 3.74 1.22
C ILE A 26 -7.30 4.56 2.50
N ASN A 27 -7.44 3.92 3.64
CA ASN A 27 -7.40 4.59 4.95
C ASN A 27 -6.05 4.45 5.64
N ILE A 28 -5.34 3.36 5.35
CA ILE A 28 -4.11 3.03 6.07
C ILE A 28 -3.08 2.51 5.07
N VAL A 29 -1.84 2.96 5.23
CA VAL A 29 -0.70 2.41 4.50
C VAL A 29 0.28 1.89 5.54
N ILE A 30 0.66 0.64 5.42
CA ILE A 30 1.54 -0.01 6.38
C ILE A 30 2.83 -0.42 5.69
N GLY A 31 3.95 -0.05 6.27
CA GLY A 31 5.25 -0.40 5.72
C GLY A 31 6.34 0.48 6.27
N ASP A 32 7.44 0.56 5.52
CA ASP A 32 8.61 1.30 5.94
C ASP A 32 8.42 2.81 5.82
N GLU A 33 9.37 3.53 6.35
CA GLU A 33 9.31 4.99 6.36
C GLU A 33 9.37 5.59 4.95
N TRP A 34 10.20 5.01 4.09
CA TRP A 34 10.41 5.61 2.76
C TRP A 34 9.27 5.29 1.80
N TYR A 35 9.05 4.02 1.50
CA TYR A 35 8.06 3.65 0.50
C TYR A 35 6.63 3.86 0.98
N ALA A 36 6.32 3.37 2.18
CA ALA A 36 4.96 3.51 2.71
C ALA A 36 4.67 4.95 3.11
N GLY A 37 5.65 5.63 3.68
CA GLY A 37 5.49 7.03 4.05
C GLY A 37 5.25 7.92 2.86
N ASN A 38 6.00 7.73 1.77
CA ASN A 38 5.79 8.50 0.55
C ASN A 38 4.43 8.19 -0.08
N LEU A 39 4.04 6.94 -0.08
CA LEU A 39 2.74 6.56 -0.63
C LEU A 39 1.61 7.24 0.16
N SER A 40 1.67 7.16 1.47
CA SER A 40 0.68 7.80 2.33
C SER A 40 0.59 9.31 2.08
N TYR A 41 1.75 9.95 1.91
CA TYR A 41 1.79 11.39 1.68
C TYR A 41 1.16 11.80 0.35
N HIS A 42 1.37 11.00 -0.70
CA HIS A 42 0.92 11.37 -2.03
C HIS A 42 -0.47 10.85 -2.40
N LEU A 43 -1.00 9.88 -1.67
CA LEU A 43 -2.34 9.38 -1.97
C LEU A 43 -3.38 10.45 -1.67
N TYR A 44 -4.40 10.50 -2.53
CA TYR A 44 -5.46 11.49 -2.43
C TYR A 44 -6.18 11.48 -1.08
N SER A 45 -6.47 10.29 -0.57
CA SER A 45 -7.21 10.14 0.68
C SER A 45 -6.38 10.44 1.93
N ARG A 46 -5.07 10.67 1.75
CA ARG A 46 -4.15 10.95 2.86
C ARG A 46 -4.28 9.93 3.98
N PRO A 47 -4.03 8.66 3.66
CA PRO A 47 -4.18 7.60 4.66
C PRO A 47 -3.16 7.72 5.77
N LYS A 48 -3.50 7.11 6.89
CA LYS A 48 -2.59 7.03 8.02
C LYS A 48 -1.44 6.09 7.68
N TRP A 49 -0.21 6.50 7.98
CA TRP A 49 0.94 5.63 7.80
C TRP A 49 1.26 4.93 9.11
N ILE A 50 1.47 3.62 9.05
CA ILE A 50 1.84 2.80 10.20
C ILE A 50 3.11 2.05 9.86
N LEU A 51 4.14 2.25 10.69
CA LEU A 51 5.41 1.55 10.51
C LEU A 51 5.21 0.07 10.84
N ASN A 52 5.65 -0.78 9.94
CA ASN A 52 5.55 -2.21 10.14
C ASN A 52 6.93 -2.84 10.18
N LEU A 53 7.33 -3.26 11.38
CA LEU A 53 8.63 -3.88 11.58
C LEU A 53 8.59 -5.40 11.51
N ASN A 54 7.43 -6.00 11.67
CA ASN A 54 7.32 -7.45 11.80
C ASN A 54 6.67 -8.18 10.64
N ASN A 55 5.85 -7.53 9.87
CA ASN A 55 5.18 -8.13 8.70
C ASN A 55 4.45 -9.44 8.98
N LYS A 56 3.96 -9.64 10.18
CA LYS A 56 3.44 -10.97 10.54
C LYS A 56 1.93 -11.12 10.49
N THR A 57 1.18 -10.06 10.58
CA THR A 57 -0.26 -10.17 10.64
C THR A 57 -0.94 -9.14 9.77
N PHE A 58 -2.00 -9.60 9.10
CA PHE A 58 -2.83 -8.73 8.30
C PHE A 58 -4.15 -8.53 9.04
N LYS A 59 -4.15 -7.61 9.99
CA LYS A 59 -5.36 -7.29 10.74
C LYS A 59 -5.98 -6.03 10.19
N VAL A 60 -7.16 -6.17 9.64
CA VAL A 60 -7.85 -5.08 8.98
C VAL A 60 -9.29 -5.03 9.51
N GLY A 61 -9.73 -3.83 9.85
CA GLY A 61 -11.12 -3.64 10.23
C GLY A 61 -12.06 -3.91 9.07
N ILE A 62 -13.32 -4.17 9.37
CA ILE A 62 -14.28 -4.59 8.35
C ILE A 62 -14.40 -3.61 7.18
N ASN A 63 -14.38 -2.32 7.47
CA ASN A 63 -14.59 -1.30 6.45
C ASN A 63 -13.34 -0.52 6.09
N GLU A 64 -12.18 -0.99 6.53
CA GLU A 64 -10.95 -0.28 6.26
C GLU A 64 -10.35 -0.65 4.91
N GLY A 65 -9.69 0.33 4.30
CA GLY A 65 -8.90 0.11 3.11
C GLY A 65 -7.43 0.19 3.48
N VAL A 66 -6.69 -0.87 3.25
CA VAL A 66 -5.30 -0.96 3.70
C VAL A 66 -4.39 -1.37 2.55
N VAL A 67 -3.24 -0.69 2.47
CA VAL A 67 -2.19 -1.07 1.53
C VAL A 67 -0.93 -1.38 2.34
N TYR A 68 -0.46 -2.62 2.22
CA TYR A 68 0.83 -3.03 2.79
C TYR A 68 1.89 -2.87 1.73
N THR A 69 3.03 -2.30 2.10
CA THR A 69 4.19 -2.23 1.20
C THR A 69 5.29 -3.10 1.77
N GLY A 70 6.10 -3.69 0.91
CA GLY A 70 7.21 -4.49 1.37
C GLY A 70 7.88 -5.26 0.26
N ASN A 71 8.64 -6.27 0.67
CA ASN A 71 9.36 -7.12 -0.26
C ASN A 71 8.36 -7.91 -1.11
N PRO A 72 8.43 -7.79 -2.45
CA PRO A 72 7.45 -8.46 -3.29
C PRO A 72 7.47 -9.98 -3.20
N GLU A 73 8.63 -10.58 -2.95
CA GLU A 73 8.72 -12.04 -2.84
C GLU A 73 7.96 -12.55 -1.63
N ILE A 74 8.01 -11.78 -0.54
CA ILE A 74 7.33 -12.15 0.69
C ILE A 74 5.83 -11.85 0.60
N LEU A 75 5.49 -10.62 0.19
CA LEU A 75 4.10 -10.21 0.11
C LEU A 75 3.30 -11.05 -0.87
N LYS A 76 3.92 -11.44 -1.98
CA LYS A 76 3.26 -12.26 -2.97
C LYS A 76 2.73 -13.56 -2.37
N LYS A 77 3.48 -14.13 -1.42
CA LYS A 77 3.11 -15.42 -0.82
C LYS A 77 2.03 -15.31 0.25
N VAL A 78 1.95 -14.17 0.92
CA VAL A 78 1.09 -14.06 2.10
C VAL A 78 -0.07 -13.08 1.95
N CYS A 79 -0.12 -12.32 0.87
CA CYS A 79 -1.15 -11.30 0.68
C CYS A 79 -2.54 -11.93 0.56
N PRO A 80 -3.47 -11.60 1.47
CA PRO A 80 -4.83 -12.12 1.39
C PRO A 80 -5.73 -11.33 0.44
N GLY A 81 -5.23 -10.22 -0.10
CA GLY A 81 -6.00 -9.36 -0.98
C GLY A 81 -5.43 -9.34 -2.38
N VAL A 82 -5.32 -8.14 -2.95
CA VAL A 82 -4.82 -7.97 -4.31
C VAL A 82 -3.35 -7.56 -4.25
N PHE A 83 -2.51 -8.39 -4.85
CA PHE A 83 -1.07 -8.14 -4.88
C PHE A 83 -0.68 -7.45 -6.17
N GLY A 84 0.26 -6.50 -6.07
CA GLY A 84 0.85 -5.85 -7.23
C GLY A 84 2.28 -5.46 -6.92
N THR A 85 3.04 -5.15 -7.98
CA THR A 85 4.43 -4.76 -7.84
C THR A 85 4.72 -3.51 -8.63
N ILE A 86 5.40 -2.56 -8.01
CA ILE A 86 6.02 -1.44 -8.69
C ILE A 86 7.47 -1.50 -8.23
N LYS A 87 8.32 -2.14 -9.04
CA LYS A 87 9.67 -2.46 -8.64
C LYS A 87 10.40 -1.30 -8.00
N PRO A 88 11.09 -1.52 -6.90
CA PRO A 88 11.38 -2.81 -6.26
C PRO A 88 10.40 -3.21 -5.16
N VAL A 89 9.25 -2.58 -5.08
CA VAL A 89 8.33 -2.69 -3.94
C VAL A 89 7.10 -3.51 -4.31
N GLY A 90 6.67 -4.37 -3.39
CA GLY A 90 5.42 -5.08 -3.50
C GLY A 90 4.33 -4.37 -2.71
N TYR A 91 3.10 -4.50 -3.18
CA TYR A 91 1.93 -3.89 -2.55
C TYR A 91 0.84 -4.94 -2.37
N CYS A 92 0.30 -5.01 -1.18
CA CYS A 92 -0.83 -5.88 -0.88
C CYS A 92 -2.02 -5.00 -0.49
N MET A 93 -3.08 -5.06 -1.27
CA MET A 93 -4.25 -4.20 -1.11
C MET A 93 -5.41 -4.99 -0.54
N ILE A 94 -5.99 -4.50 0.54
CA ILE A 94 -7.12 -5.14 1.22
C ILE A 94 -8.21 -4.11 1.40
N GLY A 95 -9.35 -4.33 0.76
CA GLY A 95 -10.46 -3.39 0.84
C GLY A 95 -11.79 -4.08 0.59
N GLN A 96 -12.81 -3.27 0.37
CA GLN A 96 -14.16 -3.77 0.12
C GLN A 96 -14.44 -3.83 -1.37
N LYS A 97 -14.99 -4.92 -1.78
CA LYS A 97 -15.45 -5.10 -3.16
C LYS A 97 -16.92 -4.80 -3.25
#